data_2a25fde6b7007bfa2e6d82c84b737f0d
#
_entry.id   2a25fde6b7007bfa2e6d82c84b737f0d
#
_cell.length_a   1.000
_cell.length_b   1.000
_cell.length_c   1.000
_cell.angle_alpha   90.00
_cell.angle_beta   90.00
_cell.angle_gamma   90.00
#
_symmetry.space_group_name_H-M   'P 1'
#
loop_
_entity.id
_entity.type
_entity.pdbx_description
1 polymer ?
#
loop_
_entity_poly.entity_id
_entity_poly.type
_entity_poly.pdbx_seq_one_letter_code
_entity_poly.pdbx_strand_id
1 'polypeptide(L)'
;ISVKELLLTLNEGQMAADEAHITHDMQLTADALPEENPSTEIDSKRESAHPSFNFSALTAFSEDDPEAARSIIRTFVEETGKNAERMQQALVGREVDGIAAMAHKLLPLFILIGASESVAPLKWLESCRGEAFSGDIEKTALEALEAVRKVIRAAEDYGLEAR
;
A
#
# COMPACT_ATOMS: atom_id res chain seq x y z
N ILE A 1 13.16 18.16 3.82
CA ILE A 1 12.70 17.33 2.70
C ILE A 1 11.19 17.22 2.79
N SER A 2 10.52 17.74 1.80
CA SER A 2 9.08 17.68 1.70
C SER A 2 8.64 16.22 1.47
N VAL A 3 7.59 15.77 2.16
CA VAL A 3 6.96 14.46 1.91
C VAL A 3 6.60 14.29 0.43
N LYS A 4 6.33 15.40 -0.25
CA LYS A 4 6.10 15.45 -1.69
C LYS A 4 7.31 15.05 -2.52
N GLU A 5 8.50 15.42 -2.08
CA GLU A 5 9.77 15.04 -2.73
C GLU A 5 10.12 13.58 -2.44
N LEU A 6 9.82 13.10 -1.23
CA LEU A 6 10.01 11.70 -0.87
C LEU A 6 9.13 10.77 -1.74
N LEU A 7 7.89 11.15 -1.98
CA LEU A 7 6.97 10.43 -2.83
C LEU A 7 7.39 10.42 -4.31
N LEU A 8 7.98 11.52 -4.78
CA LEU A 8 8.55 11.62 -6.12
C LEU A 8 9.81 10.76 -6.27
N THR A 9 10.67 10.74 -5.27
CA THR A 9 11.91 9.96 -5.28
C THR A 9 11.64 8.45 -5.24
N LEU A 10 10.62 8.01 -4.51
CA LEU A 10 10.20 6.61 -4.49
C LEU A 10 9.60 6.16 -5.84
N ASN A 11 8.97 7.07 -6.57
CA ASN A 11 8.42 6.78 -7.88
C ASN A 11 9.50 6.70 -8.98
N GLU A 12 10.58 7.46 -8.86
CA GLU A 12 11.70 7.41 -9.81
C GLU A 12 12.63 6.21 -9.57
N GLY A 13 12.75 5.76 -8.34
CA GLY A 13 13.58 4.60 -7.97
C GLY A 13 13.04 3.26 -8.47
N GLN A 14 11.79 3.19 -8.83
CA GLN A 14 11.15 1.94 -9.25
C GLN A 14 11.35 1.61 -10.73
N MET A 15 11.78 2.55 -11.54
CA MET A 15 12.03 2.31 -12.97
C MET A 15 13.42 1.74 -13.30
N ALA A 16 14.32 1.70 -12.35
CA ALA A 16 15.70 1.25 -12.58
C ALA A 16 15.96 -0.20 -12.17
N ALA A 17 14.96 -0.92 -11.68
CA ALA A 17 15.14 -2.25 -11.11
C ALA A 17 14.89 -3.40 -12.09
N ASP A 18 14.73 -3.15 -13.39
CA ASP A 18 14.28 -4.17 -14.31
C ASP A 18 15.38 -4.64 -15.30
N GLU A 19 16.60 -4.68 -14.85
CA GLU A 19 17.63 -5.44 -15.56
C GLU A 19 18.60 -6.14 -14.61
N ALA A 20 18.06 -6.88 -13.68
CA ALA A 20 18.83 -7.95 -13.10
C ALA A 20 18.71 -9.18 -14.01
N HIS A 21 19.52 -9.23 -15.01
CA HIS A 21 19.74 -10.45 -15.74
C HIS A 21 20.41 -11.45 -14.81
N ILE A 22 19.62 -12.13 -14.06
CA ILE A 22 20.09 -13.26 -13.25
C ILE A 22 20.25 -14.42 -14.19
N THR A 23 21.41 -14.51 -14.76
CA THR A 23 21.90 -15.80 -15.21
C THR A 23 22.23 -16.59 -13.96
N HIS A 24 21.25 -17.23 -13.42
CA HIS A 24 21.44 -18.09 -12.30
C HIS A 24 21.74 -19.49 -12.81
N ASP A 25 23.01 -19.78 -12.83
CA ASP A 25 23.46 -21.15 -12.86
C ASP A 25 23.23 -21.73 -11.46
N MET A 26 22.02 -22.17 -11.22
CA MET A 26 21.67 -22.89 -10.03
C MET A 26 22.21 -24.29 -10.13
N GLN A 27 23.44 -24.46 -9.72
CA GLN A 27 23.91 -25.76 -9.34
C GLN A 27 23.35 -26.08 -7.95
N LEU A 28 22.14 -26.55 -7.93
CA LEU A 28 21.55 -27.16 -6.76
C LEU A 28 22.26 -28.46 -6.45
N THR A 29 23.23 -28.39 -5.59
CA THR A 29 23.59 -29.55 -4.82
C THR A 29 22.53 -29.71 -3.75
N ALA A 30 21.58 -30.54 -4.04
CA ALA A 30 20.61 -30.99 -3.08
C ALA A 30 21.32 -31.91 -2.09
N ASP A 31 21.83 -31.33 -1.03
CA ASP A 31 22.22 -32.09 0.14
C ASP A 31 22.26 -31.18 1.37
N ALA A 32 21.10 -30.84 1.85
CA ALA A 32 20.88 -30.44 3.22
C ALA A 32 19.43 -30.70 3.53
N LEU A 33 19.15 -31.82 4.11
CA LEU A 33 17.98 -32.03 4.90
C LEU A 33 18.02 -31.06 6.05
N PRO A 34 17.11 -30.11 6.17
CA PRO A 34 16.95 -29.44 7.43
C PRO A 34 16.32 -30.42 8.40
N GLU A 35 17.13 -30.91 9.25
CA GLU A 35 16.66 -31.53 10.46
C GLU A 35 15.77 -30.56 11.20
N GLU A 36 14.54 -31.00 11.37
CA GLU A 36 13.63 -30.70 12.45
C GLU A 36 13.94 -29.44 13.25
N ASN A 37 13.17 -28.44 12.99
CA ASN A 37 13.03 -27.36 13.92
C ASN A 37 11.85 -27.68 14.83
N PRO A 38 12.10 -28.02 16.10
CA PRO A 38 11.00 -28.21 17.02
C PRO A 38 10.34 -26.87 17.28
N SER A 39 9.08 -26.81 16.89
CA SER A 39 8.03 -26.04 17.55
C SER A 39 8.54 -24.88 18.43
N THR A 40 8.74 -23.75 17.80
CA THR A 40 8.48 -22.54 18.53
C THR A 40 6.97 -22.42 18.62
N GLU A 41 6.44 -22.71 19.76
CA GLU A 41 5.08 -22.33 20.09
C GLU A 41 5.00 -20.83 19.94
N ILE A 42 4.55 -20.40 18.78
CA ILE A 42 4.13 -19.05 18.58
C ILE A 42 2.84 -18.96 19.38
N ASP A 43 2.95 -18.31 20.50
CA ASP A 43 1.81 -17.92 21.31
C ASP A 43 0.96 -16.96 20.47
N SER A 44 0.16 -17.57 19.58
CA SER A 44 -0.80 -16.92 18.72
C SER A 44 -2.02 -16.55 19.52
N LYS A 45 -1.87 -15.65 20.46
CA LYS A 45 -3.02 -15.14 21.16
C LYS A 45 -3.00 -13.63 21.25
N ARG A 46 -3.28 -13.04 20.11
CA ARG A 46 -4.07 -11.81 20.00
C ARG A 46 -4.55 -11.69 18.59
N GLU A 47 -5.63 -12.36 18.29
CA GLU A 47 -6.50 -11.99 17.19
C GLU A 47 -7.06 -10.59 17.48
N SER A 48 -6.27 -9.58 17.22
CA SER A 48 -6.83 -8.30 16.88
C SER A 48 -7.26 -8.42 15.42
N ALA A 49 -8.55 -8.49 15.19
CA ALA A 49 -9.16 -8.60 13.87
C ALA A 49 -8.99 -7.34 13.03
N HIS A 50 -7.91 -6.62 13.23
CA HIS A 50 -7.52 -5.48 12.42
C HIS A 50 -6.34 -5.90 11.54
N PRO A 51 -6.47 -5.74 10.21
CA PRO A 51 -5.32 -5.92 9.36
C PRO A 51 -4.21 -5.00 9.88
N SER A 52 -3.11 -5.58 10.29
CA SER A 52 -1.98 -4.82 10.81
C SER A 52 -1.23 -4.19 9.64
N PHE A 53 -1.47 -2.92 9.42
CA PHE A 53 -0.71 -2.14 8.45
C PHE A 53 0.64 -1.72 9.02
N ASN A 54 1.67 -1.75 8.20
CA ASN A 54 3.02 -1.35 8.60
C ASN A 54 3.23 0.16 8.43
N PHE A 55 2.61 0.97 9.28
CA PHE A 55 2.80 2.41 9.26
C PHE A 55 4.21 2.85 9.65
N SER A 56 4.95 2.00 10.37
CA SER A 56 6.35 2.27 10.69
C SER A 56 7.23 2.38 9.43
N ALA A 57 6.83 1.75 8.32
CA ALA A 57 7.49 1.92 7.04
C ALA A 57 7.41 3.36 6.51
N LEU A 58 6.30 4.07 6.80
CA LEU A 58 6.15 5.49 6.45
C LEU A 58 6.99 6.41 7.34
N THR A 59 7.10 6.07 8.62
CA THR A 59 7.78 6.89 9.62
C THR A 59 9.26 6.56 9.80
N ALA A 60 9.76 5.56 9.08
CA ALA A 60 11.16 5.12 9.14
C ALA A 60 12.17 6.26 8.86
N PHE A 61 11.75 7.27 8.10
CA PHE A 61 12.57 8.42 7.75
C PHE A 61 12.50 9.57 8.75
N SER A 62 11.76 9.42 9.84
CA SER A 62 11.63 10.47 10.85
C SER A 62 12.79 10.51 11.87
N GLU A 63 13.75 9.60 11.75
CA GLU A 63 14.96 9.57 12.56
C GLU A 63 14.71 9.70 14.08
N ASP A 64 13.71 8.98 14.60
CA ASP A 64 13.27 9.04 15.99
C ASP A 64 12.64 10.38 16.44
N ASP A 65 12.28 11.23 15.49
CA ASP A 65 11.52 12.46 15.78
C ASP A 65 10.01 12.17 15.79
N PRO A 66 9.36 12.16 16.95
CA PRO A 66 7.94 11.85 17.06
C PRO A 66 7.03 12.91 16.42
N GLU A 67 7.46 14.16 16.32
CA GLU A 67 6.69 15.21 15.63
C GLU A 67 6.76 15.04 14.12
N ALA A 68 7.93 14.72 13.59
CA ALA A 68 8.11 14.38 12.19
C ALA A 68 7.28 13.14 11.82
N ALA A 69 7.30 12.10 12.65
CA ALA A 69 6.49 10.89 12.45
C ALA A 69 4.99 11.21 12.37
N ARG A 70 4.47 12.02 13.30
CA ARG A 70 3.05 12.43 13.29
C ARG A 70 2.71 13.27 12.06
N SER A 71 3.61 14.16 11.64
CA SER A 71 3.42 14.97 10.45
C SER A 71 3.33 14.11 9.18
N ILE A 72 4.17 13.08 9.08
CA ILE A 72 4.13 12.12 7.98
C ILE A 72 2.79 11.37 7.95
N ILE A 73 2.33 10.85 9.08
CA ILE A 73 1.04 10.15 9.17
C ILE A 73 -0.13 11.09 8.83
N ARG A 74 -0.12 12.31 9.34
CA ARG A 74 -1.15 13.30 9.01
C ARG A 74 -1.19 13.58 7.51
N THR A 75 -0.06 13.82 6.88
CA THR A 75 0.04 14.04 5.44
C THR A 75 -0.45 12.83 4.65
N PHE A 76 -0.09 11.63 5.09
CA PHE A 76 -0.58 10.38 4.49
C PHE A 76 -2.12 10.30 4.53
N VAL A 77 -2.72 10.58 5.68
CA VAL A 77 -4.20 10.58 5.86
C VAL A 77 -4.84 11.62 4.95
N GLU A 78 -4.33 12.84 4.93
CA GLU A 78 -4.87 13.93 4.12
C GLU A 78 -4.79 13.63 2.61
N GLU A 79 -3.64 13.22 2.12
CA GLU A 79 -3.45 12.94 0.69
C GLU A 79 -4.21 11.69 0.25
N THR A 80 -4.23 10.66 1.08
CA THR A 80 -5.02 9.45 0.81
C THR A 80 -6.52 9.78 0.80
N GLY A 81 -7.00 10.59 1.72
CA GLY A 81 -8.37 11.07 1.76
C GLY A 81 -8.76 11.84 0.50
N LYS A 82 -7.94 12.79 0.06
CA LYS A 82 -8.15 13.55 -1.18
C LYS A 82 -8.18 12.64 -2.42
N ASN A 83 -7.30 11.66 -2.49
CA ASN A 83 -7.27 10.73 -3.60
C ASN A 83 -8.51 9.81 -3.61
N ALA A 84 -8.97 9.38 -2.43
CA ALA A 84 -10.20 8.61 -2.29
C ALA A 84 -11.44 9.42 -2.71
N GLU A 85 -11.54 10.69 -2.33
CA GLU A 85 -12.61 11.57 -2.77
C GLU A 85 -12.61 11.76 -4.29
N ARG A 86 -11.46 11.99 -4.89
CA ARG A 86 -11.33 12.12 -6.35
C ARG A 86 -11.70 10.82 -7.06
N MET A 87 -11.33 9.66 -6.51
CA MET A 87 -11.75 8.37 -7.04
C MET A 87 -13.26 8.21 -6.97
N GLN A 88 -13.88 8.61 -5.87
CA GLN A 88 -15.33 8.59 -5.71
C GLN A 88 -16.03 9.52 -6.70
N GLN A 89 -15.50 10.73 -6.92
CA GLN A 89 -16.03 11.67 -7.91
C GLN A 89 -15.92 11.09 -9.33
N ALA A 90 -14.78 10.51 -9.67
CA ALA A 90 -14.58 9.83 -10.95
C ALA A 90 -15.54 8.64 -11.14
N LEU A 91 -15.82 7.91 -10.05
CA LEU A 91 -16.78 6.81 -10.07
C LEU A 91 -18.21 7.31 -10.35
N VAL A 92 -18.64 8.39 -9.71
CA VAL A 92 -19.95 9.03 -9.95
C VAL A 92 -20.03 9.55 -11.39
N GLY A 93 -18.95 10.14 -11.88
CA GLY A 93 -18.84 10.63 -13.27
C GLY A 93 -18.62 9.53 -14.32
N ARG A 94 -18.46 8.28 -13.89
CA ARG A 94 -18.12 7.13 -14.75
C ARG A 94 -16.84 7.35 -15.57
N GLU A 95 -15.89 8.06 -14.99
CA GLU A 95 -14.60 8.39 -15.60
C GLU A 95 -13.54 7.33 -15.25
N VAL A 96 -13.42 6.31 -16.10
CA VAL A 96 -12.50 5.17 -15.86
C VAL A 96 -11.06 5.62 -15.73
N ASP A 97 -10.61 6.55 -16.57
CA ASP A 97 -9.25 7.08 -16.51
C ASP A 97 -8.97 7.84 -15.22
N GLY A 98 -9.98 8.53 -14.68
CA GLY A 98 -9.89 9.17 -13.35
C GLY A 98 -9.74 8.16 -12.23
N ILE A 99 -10.54 7.09 -12.26
CA ILE A 99 -10.45 5.99 -11.29
C ILE A 99 -9.06 5.32 -11.37
N ALA A 100 -8.60 4.99 -12.57
CA ALA A 100 -7.29 4.37 -12.80
C ALA A 100 -6.13 5.26 -12.34
N ALA A 101 -6.23 6.56 -12.58
CA ALA A 101 -5.22 7.53 -12.15
C ALA A 101 -5.12 7.62 -10.62
N MET A 102 -6.23 7.57 -9.89
CA MET A 102 -6.22 7.58 -8.43
C MET A 102 -5.72 6.25 -7.87
N ALA A 103 -6.09 5.14 -8.47
CA ALA A 103 -5.56 3.82 -8.13
C ALA A 103 -4.03 3.78 -8.27
N HIS A 104 -3.50 4.31 -9.36
CA HIS A 104 -2.06 4.44 -9.57
C HIS A 104 -1.35 5.25 -8.48
N LYS A 105 -1.96 6.35 -8.05
CA LYS A 105 -1.40 7.19 -6.98
C LYS A 105 -1.39 6.53 -5.61
N LEU A 106 -2.41 5.72 -5.32
CA LEU A 106 -2.56 5.05 -4.02
C LEU A 106 -1.65 3.83 -3.89
N LEU A 107 -1.41 3.12 -4.99
CA LEU A 107 -0.71 1.83 -5.00
C LEU A 107 0.65 1.82 -4.30
N PRO A 108 1.60 2.74 -4.57
CA PRO A 108 2.95 2.65 -3.99
C PRO A 108 2.94 2.68 -2.46
N LEU A 109 2.14 3.56 -1.88
CA LEU A 109 2.02 3.68 -0.42
C LEU A 109 1.30 2.49 0.20
N PHE A 110 0.27 1.97 -0.46
CA PHE A 110 -0.48 0.83 0.02
C PHE A 110 0.34 -0.47 -0.04
N ILE A 111 1.20 -0.62 -1.03
CA ILE A 111 2.18 -1.69 -1.08
C ILE A 111 3.19 -1.55 0.08
N LEU A 112 3.70 -0.35 0.30
CA LEU A 112 4.68 -0.05 1.35
C LEU A 112 4.17 -0.40 2.75
N ILE A 113 2.92 -0.07 3.06
CA ILE A 113 2.31 -0.37 4.36
C ILE A 113 1.71 -1.78 4.46
N GLY A 114 1.81 -2.58 3.41
CA GLY A 114 1.30 -3.95 3.39
C GLY A 114 -0.22 -4.06 3.38
N ALA A 115 -0.93 -3.09 2.80
CA ALA A 115 -2.39 -3.08 2.69
C ALA A 115 -2.89 -4.01 1.58
N SER A 116 -2.64 -5.31 1.72
CA SER A 116 -2.87 -6.33 0.69
C SER A 116 -4.31 -6.39 0.17
N GLU A 117 -5.30 -6.17 1.03
CA GLU A 117 -6.72 -6.13 0.63
C GLU A 117 -7.03 -5.00 -0.36
N SER A 118 -6.30 -3.89 -0.26
CA SER A 118 -6.46 -2.74 -1.15
C SER A 118 -5.65 -2.88 -2.43
N VAL A 119 -4.50 -3.54 -2.37
CA VAL A 119 -3.52 -3.58 -3.48
C VAL A 119 -4.10 -4.31 -4.69
N ALA A 120 -4.74 -5.44 -4.52
CA ALA A 120 -5.30 -6.21 -5.64
C ALA A 120 -6.38 -5.44 -6.41
N PRO A 121 -7.42 -4.86 -5.77
CA PRO A 121 -8.42 -4.07 -6.48
C PRO A 121 -7.83 -2.79 -7.10
N LEU A 122 -6.89 -2.13 -6.44
CA LEU A 122 -6.24 -0.93 -7.00
C LEU A 122 -5.40 -1.25 -8.25
N LYS A 123 -4.65 -2.35 -8.25
CA LYS A 123 -3.92 -2.81 -9.44
C LYS A 123 -4.84 -3.10 -10.62
N TRP A 124 -5.93 -3.77 -10.34
CA TRP A 124 -6.90 -4.08 -11.38
C TRP A 124 -7.54 -2.81 -11.96
N LEU A 125 -7.94 -1.85 -11.11
CA LEU A 125 -8.49 -0.57 -11.55
C LEU A 125 -7.49 0.25 -12.37
N GLU A 126 -6.21 0.24 -11.98
CA GLU A 126 -5.15 0.89 -12.76
C GLU A 126 -5.04 0.30 -14.17
N SER A 127 -5.21 -1.02 -14.29
CA SER A 127 -5.15 -1.71 -15.58
C SER A 127 -6.35 -1.42 -16.50
N CYS A 128 -7.46 -0.94 -15.95
CA CYS A 128 -8.67 -0.59 -16.70
C CYS A 128 -8.57 0.74 -17.46
N ARG A 129 -7.45 1.42 -17.40
CA ARG A 129 -7.25 2.69 -18.12
C ARG A 129 -7.55 2.54 -19.61
N GLY A 130 -8.40 3.42 -20.13
CA GLY A 130 -8.85 3.40 -21.52
C GLY A 130 -9.99 2.43 -21.83
N GLU A 131 -10.46 1.69 -20.84
CA GLU A 131 -11.62 0.80 -21.00
C GLU A 131 -12.95 1.56 -20.84
N ALA A 132 -14.02 0.95 -21.31
CA ALA A 132 -15.36 1.48 -21.07
C ALA A 132 -15.80 1.19 -19.63
N PHE A 133 -16.58 2.11 -19.07
CA PHE A 133 -17.14 1.92 -17.73
C PHE A 133 -18.06 0.68 -17.69
N SER A 134 -17.85 -0.17 -16.70
CA SER A 134 -18.60 -1.41 -16.52
C SER A 134 -19.03 -1.59 -15.06
N GLY A 135 -19.97 -2.49 -14.81
CA GLY A 135 -20.40 -2.86 -13.47
C GLY A 135 -19.28 -3.47 -12.63
N ASP A 136 -18.32 -4.14 -13.26
CA ASP A 136 -17.15 -4.70 -12.58
C ASP A 136 -16.21 -3.60 -12.10
N ILE A 137 -16.03 -2.55 -12.91
CA ILE A 137 -15.25 -1.36 -12.52
C ILE A 137 -15.93 -0.67 -11.35
N GLU A 138 -17.25 -0.48 -11.41
CA GLU A 138 -18.02 0.12 -10.32
C GLU A 138 -17.86 -0.66 -9.02
N LYS A 139 -18.09 -1.96 -9.07
CA LYS A 139 -17.98 -2.85 -7.91
C LYS A 139 -16.57 -2.82 -7.31
N THR A 140 -15.55 -2.99 -8.15
CA THR A 140 -14.16 -3.02 -7.68
C THR A 140 -13.72 -1.66 -7.13
N ALA A 141 -14.17 -0.56 -7.71
CA ALA A 141 -13.90 0.78 -7.19
C ALA A 141 -14.54 1.01 -5.82
N LEU A 142 -15.75 0.53 -5.60
CA LEU A 142 -16.42 0.60 -4.29
C LEU A 142 -15.68 -0.25 -3.24
N GLU A 143 -15.25 -1.45 -3.59
CA GLU A 143 -14.45 -2.32 -2.73
C GLU A 143 -13.10 -1.66 -2.37
N ALA A 144 -12.43 -1.08 -3.37
CA ALA A 144 -11.17 -0.36 -3.16
C ALA A 144 -11.36 0.86 -2.24
N LEU A 145 -12.41 1.65 -2.43
CA LEU A 145 -12.73 2.81 -1.58
C LEU A 145 -13.01 2.40 -0.14
N GLU A 146 -13.71 1.29 0.08
CA GLU A 146 -13.95 0.78 1.43
C GLU A 146 -12.64 0.35 2.10
N ALA A 147 -11.78 -0.37 1.38
CA ALA A 147 -10.47 -0.78 1.87
C ALA A 147 -9.57 0.44 2.17
N VAL A 148 -9.58 1.46 1.32
CA VAL A 148 -8.86 2.72 1.54
C VAL A 148 -9.34 3.42 2.81
N ARG A 149 -10.64 3.47 3.06
CA ARG A 149 -11.21 4.07 4.29
C ARG A 149 -10.76 3.33 5.55
N LYS A 150 -10.65 2.00 5.50
CA LYS A 150 -10.10 1.19 6.62
C LYS A 150 -8.65 1.59 6.91
N VAL A 151 -7.85 1.76 5.88
CA VAL A 151 -6.45 2.20 6.01
C VAL A 151 -6.36 3.60 6.62
N ILE A 152 -7.18 4.54 6.19
CA ILE A 152 -7.22 5.91 6.73
C ILE A 152 -7.53 5.88 8.24
N ARG A 153 -8.56 5.16 8.65
CA ARG A 153 -8.92 5.03 10.08
C ARG A 153 -7.78 4.42 10.89
N ALA A 154 -7.18 3.36 10.39
CA ALA A 154 -6.04 2.72 11.06
C ALA A 154 -4.84 3.67 11.17
N ALA A 155 -4.58 4.50 10.16
CA ALA A 155 -3.53 5.50 10.19
C ALA A 155 -3.81 6.62 11.20
N GLU A 156 -5.05 7.07 11.30
CA GLU A 156 -5.48 8.04 12.31
C GLU A 156 -5.28 7.50 13.73
N ASP A 157 -5.71 6.27 13.98
CA ASP A 157 -5.51 5.60 15.27
C ASP A 157 -4.02 5.44 15.60
N TYR A 158 -3.22 5.03 14.64
CA TYR A 158 -1.76 4.94 14.79
C TYR A 158 -1.13 6.29 15.14
N GLY A 159 -1.55 7.36 14.48
CA GLY A 159 -1.08 8.71 14.76
C GLY A 159 -1.46 9.23 16.16
N LEU A 160 -2.58 8.75 16.72
CA LEU A 160 -3.01 9.06 18.07
C LEU A 160 -2.24 8.28 19.13
N GLU A 161 -1.87 7.03 18.85
CA GLU A 161 -1.11 6.18 19.77
C GLU A 161 0.37 6.56 19.87
N ALA A 162 0.90 7.22 18.86
CA ALA A 162 2.29 7.71 18.81
C ALA A 162 2.52 8.97 19.70
N ARG A 163 1.95 8.97 20.89
CA ARG A 163 2.13 10.04 21.89
C ARG A 163 3.27 9.75 22.84
#